data_cae1023a73594e4042f4897bd656b9ba
#
_entry.id   cae1023a73594e4042f4897bd656b9ba
#
_cell.length_a   1.000
_cell.length_b   1.000
_cell.length_c   1.000
_cell.angle_alpha   90.00
_cell.angle_beta   90.00
_cell.angle_gamma   90.00
#
_symmetry.space_group_name_H-M   'P 1'
#
loop_
_entity.id
_entity.type
_entity.pdbx_description
1 polymer ?
#
loop_
_entity_poly.entity_id
_entity_poly.type
_entity_poly.pdbx_seq_one_letter_code
_entity_poly.pdbx_strand_id
1 'polypeptide(L)'
;MLKVAKFGGSSMADAVQIRKVCAIIRADEARKIIVVSAAGKRSKDDHKITDLLYLCYAHIKYGVSCKEVFEQVKQRYLDIRDELGLDTPLEAEFDALWERMQHGIGEDELVSRGEYFSARLLADALGYDFIDAKLWLTFALDGSIDEEASYSALRRIAANRRAVIPGFYGIAPGGRILTLTRGGSDVTGALAAAALDADVYENWTDVSGILMADPRIV
;
A
#
# COMPACT_ATOMS: atom_id res chain seq x y z
N MET A 1 23.95 6.83 3.76
CA MET A 1 23.30 5.55 3.39
C MET A 1 21.80 5.76 3.31
N LEU A 2 21.16 5.30 2.24
CA LEU A 2 19.71 5.31 2.05
C LEU A 2 19.21 3.87 1.94
N LYS A 3 18.24 3.50 2.77
CA LYS A 3 17.54 2.23 2.66
C LYS A 3 16.09 2.47 2.27
N VAL A 4 15.62 1.66 1.33
CA VAL A 4 14.20 1.49 1.03
C VAL A 4 13.75 0.19 1.71
N ALA A 5 12.74 0.25 2.57
CA ALA A 5 12.22 -0.92 3.28
C ALA A 5 10.77 -1.17 2.87
N LYS A 6 10.45 -2.39 2.45
CA LYS A 6 9.08 -2.80 2.11
C LYS A 6 8.55 -3.74 3.19
N PHE A 7 7.31 -3.50 3.61
CA PHE A 7 6.58 -4.35 4.57
C PHE A 7 5.35 -4.98 3.93
N GLY A 8 5.21 -6.30 4.09
CA GLY A 8 4.10 -7.08 3.56
C GLY A 8 2.79 -6.92 4.33
N GLY A 9 1.72 -7.51 3.81
CA GLY A 9 0.38 -7.38 4.40
C GLY A 9 0.27 -7.94 5.82
N SER A 10 0.95 -9.03 6.15
CA SER A 10 1.01 -9.57 7.52
C SER A 10 1.58 -8.58 8.53
N SER A 11 2.55 -7.77 8.10
CA SER A 11 3.15 -6.70 8.91
C SER A 11 2.22 -5.49 9.09
N MET A 12 1.19 -5.37 8.26
CA MET A 12 0.21 -4.28 8.29
C MET A 12 -1.17 -4.73 8.80
N ALA A 13 -1.31 -5.97 9.30
CA ALA A 13 -2.59 -6.60 9.59
C ALA A 13 -3.38 -5.94 10.74
N ASP A 14 -2.68 -5.41 11.73
CA ASP A 14 -3.24 -4.78 12.93
C ASP A 14 -2.26 -3.79 13.58
N ALA A 15 -2.72 -3.09 14.62
CA ALA A 15 -1.92 -2.11 15.34
C ALA A 15 -0.69 -2.71 16.04
N VAL A 16 -0.77 -3.97 16.49
CA VAL A 16 0.36 -4.65 17.16
C VAL A 16 1.49 -4.86 16.17
N GLN A 17 1.17 -5.32 14.95
CA GLN A 17 2.17 -5.50 13.91
C GLN A 17 2.75 -4.16 13.43
N ILE A 18 1.91 -3.14 13.27
CA ILE A 18 2.37 -1.80 12.87
C ILE A 18 3.31 -1.20 13.92
N ARG A 19 3.06 -1.39 15.23
CA ARG A 19 4.02 -0.98 16.28
C ARG A 19 5.39 -1.66 16.12
N LYS A 20 5.41 -2.95 15.76
CA LYS A 20 6.68 -3.66 15.46
C LYS A 20 7.38 -3.08 14.24
N VAL A 21 6.62 -2.79 13.17
CA VAL A 21 7.13 -2.13 11.97
C VAL A 21 7.75 -0.77 12.33
N CYS A 22 7.05 0.04 13.11
CA CYS A 22 7.57 1.33 13.59
C CYS A 22 8.88 1.16 14.39
N ALA A 23 8.96 0.16 15.25
CA ALA A 23 10.17 -0.13 16.02
C ALA A 23 11.35 -0.53 15.10
N ILE A 24 11.10 -1.39 14.11
CA ILE A 24 12.09 -1.79 13.11
C ILE A 24 12.60 -0.56 12.34
N ILE A 25 11.68 0.29 11.85
CA ILE A 25 12.05 1.48 11.06
C ILE A 25 12.88 2.45 11.90
N ARG A 26 12.47 2.72 13.14
CA ARG A 26 13.17 3.64 14.05
C ARG A 26 14.53 3.12 14.52
N ALA A 27 14.77 1.82 14.48
CA ALA A 27 16.05 1.20 14.86
C ALA A 27 17.18 1.49 13.86
N ASP A 28 16.87 1.99 12.67
CA ASP A 28 17.88 2.35 11.66
C ASP A 28 17.45 3.60 10.88
N GLU A 29 18.12 4.70 11.15
CA GLU A 29 17.84 6.00 10.52
C GLU A 29 18.05 6.03 9.00
N ALA A 30 18.72 5.04 8.43
CA ALA A 30 18.88 4.89 7.00
C ALA A 30 17.58 4.45 6.29
N ARG A 31 16.61 3.86 7.00
CA ARG A 31 15.28 3.49 6.50
C ARG A 31 14.39 4.71 6.32
N LYS A 32 14.62 5.44 5.25
CA LYS A 32 13.95 6.71 4.99
C LYS A 32 12.71 6.57 4.12
N ILE A 33 12.70 5.61 3.21
CA ILE A 33 11.59 5.36 2.29
C ILE A 33 11.00 4.00 2.60
N ILE A 34 9.71 3.99 2.91
CA ILE A 34 8.99 2.81 3.34
C ILE A 34 7.87 2.52 2.34
N VAL A 35 7.81 1.28 1.85
CA VAL A 35 6.73 0.81 0.97
C VAL A 35 5.89 -0.21 1.72
N VAL A 36 4.56 -0.10 1.64
CA VAL A 36 3.65 -0.99 2.35
C VAL A 36 2.61 -1.63 1.45
N SER A 37 2.19 -2.83 1.83
CA SER A 37 1.02 -3.51 1.27
C SER A 37 -0.26 -3.15 2.04
N ALA A 38 -1.41 -3.50 1.49
CA ALA A 38 -2.69 -3.48 2.21
C ALA A 38 -2.63 -4.38 3.45
N ALA A 39 -3.51 -4.12 4.42
CA ALA A 39 -3.60 -4.92 5.63
C ALA A 39 -3.95 -6.39 5.32
N GLY A 40 -3.10 -7.29 5.80
CA GLY A 40 -3.26 -8.73 5.65
C GLY A 40 -4.25 -9.34 6.65
N LYS A 41 -4.21 -10.67 6.76
CA LYS A 41 -5.00 -11.41 7.73
C LYS A 41 -4.41 -11.28 9.14
N ARG A 42 -5.28 -11.11 10.16
CA ARG A 42 -4.91 -11.16 11.59
C ARG A 42 -4.87 -12.60 12.11
N SER A 43 -5.66 -13.49 11.48
CA SER A 43 -5.76 -14.91 11.81
C SER A 43 -6.03 -15.75 10.56
N LYS A 44 -6.09 -17.08 10.71
CA LYS A 44 -6.39 -18.00 9.59
C LYS A 44 -7.80 -17.78 9.01
N ASP A 45 -8.75 -17.42 9.86
CA ASP A 45 -10.16 -17.24 9.48
C ASP A 45 -10.50 -15.81 9.05
N ASP A 46 -9.51 -14.93 9.09
CA ASP A 46 -9.67 -13.52 8.69
C ASP A 46 -9.50 -13.35 7.17
N HIS A 47 -9.95 -12.20 6.66
CA HIS A 47 -9.84 -11.83 5.26
C HIS A 47 -8.74 -10.77 5.04
N LYS A 48 -8.03 -10.84 3.91
CA LYS A 48 -7.17 -9.74 3.47
C LYS A 48 -8.05 -8.59 3.01
N ILE A 49 -7.63 -7.37 3.31
CA ILE A 49 -8.33 -6.18 2.83
C ILE A 49 -8.44 -6.15 1.31
N THR A 50 -7.39 -6.55 0.59
CA THR A 50 -7.41 -6.62 -0.86
C THR A 50 -8.50 -7.56 -1.38
N ASP A 51 -8.69 -8.74 -0.74
CA ASP A 51 -9.73 -9.69 -1.12
C ASP A 51 -11.14 -9.10 -0.89
N LEU A 52 -11.35 -8.37 0.21
CA LEU A 52 -12.61 -7.68 0.49
C LEU A 52 -12.90 -6.57 -0.52
N LEU A 53 -11.89 -5.81 -0.95
CA LEU A 53 -12.05 -4.77 -1.95
C LEU A 53 -12.38 -5.35 -3.34
N TYR A 54 -11.75 -6.47 -3.73
CA TYR A 54 -12.16 -7.21 -4.93
C TYR A 54 -13.61 -7.71 -4.84
N LEU A 55 -14.02 -8.20 -3.67
CA LEU A 55 -15.41 -8.62 -3.44
C LEU A 55 -16.38 -7.44 -3.53
N CYS A 56 -16.04 -6.28 -2.99
CA CYS A 56 -16.83 -5.05 -3.16
C CYS A 56 -16.99 -4.71 -4.65
N TYR A 57 -15.90 -4.76 -5.42
CA TYR A 57 -15.97 -4.47 -6.85
C TYR A 57 -16.85 -5.48 -7.61
N ALA A 58 -16.71 -6.76 -7.28
CA ALA A 58 -17.58 -7.80 -7.87
C ALA A 58 -19.06 -7.54 -7.57
N HIS A 59 -19.40 -7.16 -6.33
CA HIS A 59 -20.77 -6.78 -5.97
C HIS A 59 -21.27 -5.60 -6.79
N ILE A 60 -20.49 -4.52 -6.92
CA ILE A 60 -20.83 -3.35 -7.75
C ILE A 60 -21.10 -3.77 -9.20
N LYS A 61 -20.21 -4.57 -9.77
CA LYS A 61 -20.29 -5.04 -11.16
C LYS A 61 -21.58 -5.82 -11.45
N TYR A 62 -22.07 -6.56 -10.47
CA TYR A 62 -23.29 -7.36 -10.60
C TYR A 62 -24.54 -6.69 -10.00
N GLY A 63 -24.46 -5.42 -9.60
CA GLY A 63 -25.59 -4.67 -9.04
C GLY A 63 -26.05 -5.16 -7.65
N VAL A 64 -25.15 -5.82 -6.92
CA VAL A 64 -25.38 -6.29 -5.55
C VAL A 64 -24.82 -5.28 -4.55
N SER A 65 -25.49 -5.09 -3.41
CA SER A 65 -24.97 -4.23 -2.35
C SER A 65 -23.64 -4.76 -1.80
N CYS A 66 -22.62 -3.91 -1.78
CA CYS A 66 -21.34 -4.21 -1.14
C CYS A 66 -21.18 -3.55 0.23
N LYS A 67 -22.23 -2.93 0.77
CA LYS A 67 -22.16 -2.11 1.99
C LYS A 67 -21.54 -2.86 3.17
N GLU A 68 -22.00 -4.06 3.47
CA GLU A 68 -21.50 -4.84 4.61
C GLU A 68 -20.03 -5.23 4.46
N VAL A 69 -19.60 -5.53 3.23
CA VAL A 69 -18.19 -5.86 2.95
C VAL A 69 -17.32 -4.60 3.06
N PHE A 70 -17.80 -3.48 2.55
CA PHE A 70 -17.09 -2.20 2.64
C PHE A 70 -16.95 -1.72 4.09
N GLU A 71 -18.00 -1.88 4.92
CA GLU A 71 -17.94 -1.55 6.35
C GLU A 71 -16.87 -2.40 7.08
N GLN A 72 -16.67 -3.66 6.70
CA GLN A 72 -15.58 -4.46 7.27
C GLN A 72 -14.19 -3.88 6.93
N VAL A 73 -14.01 -3.38 5.69
CA VAL A 73 -12.78 -2.70 5.29
C VAL A 73 -12.60 -1.42 6.09
N LYS A 74 -13.63 -0.57 6.16
CA LYS A 74 -13.63 0.69 6.90
C LYS A 74 -13.29 0.45 8.38
N GLN A 75 -14.00 -0.45 9.02
CA GLN A 75 -13.82 -0.74 10.43
C GLN A 75 -12.41 -1.24 10.75
N ARG A 76 -11.83 -2.10 9.89
CA ARG A 76 -10.45 -2.56 10.07
C ARG A 76 -9.46 -1.41 10.20
N TYR A 77 -9.53 -0.43 9.33
CA TYR A 77 -8.59 0.70 9.36
C TYR A 77 -8.90 1.67 10.49
N LEU A 78 -10.17 1.84 10.85
CA LEU A 78 -10.55 2.64 12.03
C LEU A 78 -10.05 1.99 13.32
N ASP A 79 -10.20 0.67 13.48
CA ASP A 79 -9.68 -0.07 14.64
C ASP A 79 -8.15 0.09 14.75
N ILE A 80 -7.43 -0.06 13.63
CA ILE A 80 -5.97 0.12 13.60
C ILE A 80 -5.60 1.55 14.02
N ARG A 81 -6.26 2.56 13.48
CA ARG A 81 -6.05 3.96 13.82
C ARG A 81 -6.25 4.21 15.32
N ASP A 82 -7.41 3.79 15.84
CA ASP A 82 -7.81 4.04 17.21
C ASP A 82 -6.89 3.31 18.20
N GLU A 83 -6.53 2.07 17.92
CA GLU A 83 -5.57 1.31 18.73
C GLU A 83 -4.16 1.90 18.69
N LEU A 84 -3.76 2.56 17.60
CA LEU A 84 -2.48 3.27 17.50
C LEU A 84 -2.53 4.65 18.18
N GLY A 85 -3.73 5.15 18.51
CA GLY A 85 -3.94 6.49 19.06
C GLY A 85 -3.66 7.61 18.06
N LEU A 86 -4.04 7.41 16.80
CA LEU A 86 -3.82 8.36 15.72
C LEU A 86 -5.09 9.20 15.46
N ASP A 87 -4.89 10.44 15.02
CA ASP A 87 -5.96 11.37 14.65
C ASP A 87 -6.17 11.45 13.12
N THR A 88 -5.69 10.47 12.36
CA THR A 88 -5.84 10.42 10.90
C THR A 88 -7.33 10.49 10.51
N PRO A 89 -7.78 11.46 9.71
CA PRO A 89 -9.22 11.70 9.43
C PRO A 89 -9.75 10.72 8.36
N LEU A 90 -9.72 9.41 8.67
CA LEU A 90 -10.10 8.35 7.73
C LEU A 90 -11.58 8.35 7.38
N GLU A 91 -12.47 8.80 8.28
CA GLU A 91 -13.91 8.78 8.07
C GLU A 91 -14.29 9.55 6.80
N ALA A 92 -13.80 10.77 6.65
CA ALA A 92 -14.08 11.58 5.46
C ALA A 92 -13.53 10.95 4.16
N GLU A 93 -12.37 10.28 4.25
CA GLU A 93 -11.78 9.59 3.11
C GLU A 93 -12.59 8.33 2.73
N PHE A 94 -13.11 7.58 3.70
CA PHE A 94 -14.00 6.45 3.46
C PHE A 94 -15.37 6.88 2.92
N ASP A 95 -15.91 7.97 3.41
CA ASP A 95 -17.18 8.50 2.92
C ASP A 95 -17.05 8.97 1.46
N ALA A 96 -15.97 9.67 1.12
CA ALA A 96 -15.66 10.03 -0.26
C ALA A 96 -15.45 8.80 -1.16
N LEU A 97 -14.78 7.75 -0.66
CA LEU A 97 -14.62 6.49 -1.40
C LEU A 97 -15.97 5.81 -1.61
N TRP A 98 -16.84 5.78 -0.60
CA TRP A 98 -18.19 5.24 -0.72
C TRP A 98 -19.01 5.96 -1.79
N GLU A 99 -18.98 7.29 -1.81
CA GLU A 99 -19.62 8.09 -2.87
C GLU A 99 -19.08 7.74 -4.26
N ARG A 100 -17.76 7.62 -4.40
CA ARG A 100 -17.14 7.18 -5.66
C ARG A 100 -17.65 5.80 -6.10
N MET A 101 -17.79 4.87 -5.16
CA MET A 101 -18.32 3.52 -5.45
C MET A 101 -19.76 3.57 -5.96
N GLN A 102 -20.60 4.49 -5.47
CA GLN A 102 -22.00 4.65 -5.92
C GLN A 102 -22.10 5.28 -7.31
N HIS A 103 -21.13 6.08 -7.72
CA HIS A 103 -21.12 6.79 -9.01
C HIS A 103 -20.27 6.12 -10.10
N GLY A 104 -19.74 4.94 -9.80
CA GLY A 104 -18.87 4.19 -10.70
C GLY A 104 -17.39 4.40 -10.39
N ILE A 105 -16.74 3.35 -9.95
CA ILE A 105 -15.31 3.29 -9.65
C ILE A 105 -14.67 2.15 -10.46
N GLY A 106 -13.41 2.35 -10.89
CA GLY A 106 -12.64 1.29 -11.52
C GLY A 106 -12.15 0.26 -10.50
N GLU A 107 -11.95 -0.99 -10.95
CA GLU A 107 -11.43 -2.07 -10.12
C GLU A 107 -10.09 -1.70 -9.48
N ASP A 108 -9.14 -1.29 -10.31
CA ASP A 108 -7.80 -0.90 -9.85
C ASP A 108 -7.83 0.25 -8.84
N GLU A 109 -8.70 1.26 -9.09
CA GLU A 109 -8.87 2.38 -8.17
C GLU A 109 -9.39 1.92 -6.82
N LEU A 110 -10.41 1.06 -6.78
CA LEU A 110 -10.99 0.56 -5.54
C LEU A 110 -9.98 -0.32 -4.78
N VAL A 111 -9.36 -1.28 -5.46
CA VAL A 111 -8.47 -2.26 -4.82
C VAL A 111 -7.21 -1.59 -4.29
N SER A 112 -6.68 -0.57 -4.98
CA SER A 112 -5.51 0.20 -4.53
C SER A 112 -5.70 0.93 -3.19
N ARG A 113 -6.95 1.11 -2.73
CA ARG A 113 -7.23 1.81 -1.47
C ARG A 113 -6.75 1.04 -0.25
N GLY A 114 -6.55 -0.26 -0.35
CA GLY A 114 -5.95 -1.05 0.72
C GLY A 114 -4.55 -0.56 1.08
N GLU A 115 -3.67 -0.46 0.09
CA GLU A 115 -2.31 0.04 0.27
C GLU A 115 -2.31 1.52 0.65
N TYR A 116 -3.21 2.30 0.06
CA TYR A 116 -3.36 3.72 0.36
C TYR A 116 -3.61 3.95 1.86
N PHE A 117 -4.63 3.31 2.44
CA PHE A 117 -4.96 3.48 3.86
C PHE A 117 -3.87 2.93 4.79
N SER A 118 -3.25 1.80 4.44
CA SER A 118 -2.11 1.28 5.19
C SER A 118 -0.96 2.29 5.24
N ALA A 119 -0.63 2.90 4.10
CA ALA A 119 0.45 3.88 4.02
C ALA A 119 0.12 5.19 4.78
N ARG A 120 -1.14 5.63 4.72
CA ARG A 120 -1.61 6.80 5.49
C ARG A 120 -1.40 6.60 7.00
N LEU A 121 -1.85 5.47 7.53
CA LEU A 121 -1.71 5.17 8.95
C LEU A 121 -0.26 5.00 9.38
N LEU A 122 0.57 4.32 8.58
CA LEU A 122 1.97 4.15 8.92
C LEU A 122 2.74 5.47 8.84
N ALA A 123 2.44 6.34 7.88
CA ALA A 123 3.03 7.66 7.76
C ALA A 123 2.77 8.48 9.03
N ASP A 124 1.51 8.52 9.47
CA ASP A 124 1.10 9.21 10.70
C ASP A 124 1.79 8.62 11.95
N ALA A 125 1.80 7.28 12.08
CA ALA A 125 2.42 6.60 13.21
C ALA A 125 3.94 6.85 13.32
N LEU A 126 4.61 7.12 12.20
CA LEU A 126 6.04 7.42 12.14
C LEU A 126 6.34 8.92 12.22
N GLY A 127 5.37 9.79 11.89
CA GLY A 127 5.61 11.21 11.62
C GLY A 127 6.38 11.42 10.31
N TYR A 128 6.18 10.55 9.32
CA TYR A 128 6.80 10.61 7.99
C TYR A 128 5.82 11.22 6.99
N ASP A 129 6.36 11.74 5.89
CA ASP A 129 5.52 12.20 4.78
C ASP A 129 4.77 11.02 4.14
N PHE A 130 3.54 11.24 3.73
CA PHE A 130 2.82 10.33 2.84
C PHE A 130 3.04 10.75 1.38
N ILE A 131 3.52 9.82 0.54
CA ILE A 131 3.67 10.03 -0.90
C ILE A 131 2.77 9.04 -1.63
N ASP A 132 1.64 9.51 -2.17
CA ASP A 132 0.73 8.68 -2.96
C ASP A 132 1.44 8.14 -4.21
N ALA A 133 1.32 6.84 -4.48
CA ALA A 133 1.97 6.18 -5.61
C ALA A 133 1.62 6.81 -6.96
N LYS A 134 0.39 7.31 -7.13
CA LYS A 134 -0.04 8.01 -8.36
C LYS A 134 0.74 9.28 -8.67
N LEU A 135 1.52 9.82 -7.72
CA LEU A 135 2.31 11.02 -7.93
C LEU A 135 3.66 10.74 -8.59
N TRP A 136 4.05 9.46 -8.66
CA TRP A 136 5.35 9.10 -9.19
C TRP A 136 5.37 7.84 -10.06
N LEU A 137 4.62 6.79 -9.71
CA LEU A 137 4.62 5.55 -10.48
C LEU A 137 3.70 5.69 -11.69
N THR A 138 4.29 5.83 -12.87
CA THR A 138 3.59 6.12 -14.12
C THR A 138 3.63 4.92 -15.05
N PHE A 139 2.51 4.62 -15.66
CA PHE A 139 2.41 3.61 -16.72
C PHE A 139 2.43 4.26 -18.11
N ALA A 140 3.04 3.59 -19.08
CA ALA A 140 2.97 3.94 -20.48
C ALA A 140 1.61 3.53 -21.10
N LEU A 141 1.36 3.91 -22.35
CA LEU A 141 0.11 3.60 -23.05
C LEU A 141 -0.13 2.10 -23.26
N ASP A 142 0.92 1.31 -23.34
CA ASP A 142 0.88 -0.15 -23.49
C ASP A 142 0.70 -0.90 -22.15
N GLY A 143 0.62 -0.16 -21.03
CA GLY A 143 0.48 -0.72 -19.70
C GLY A 143 1.80 -1.13 -19.04
N SER A 144 2.94 -0.94 -19.68
CA SER A 144 4.26 -1.10 -19.05
C SER A 144 4.56 0.08 -18.12
N ILE A 145 5.53 -0.08 -17.22
CA ILE A 145 5.96 1.01 -16.35
C ILE A 145 6.86 1.95 -17.16
N ASP A 146 6.55 3.24 -17.11
CA ASP A 146 7.44 4.29 -17.60
C ASP A 146 8.49 4.57 -16.51
N GLU A 147 9.62 3.85 -16.57
CA GLU A 147 10.66 3.96 -15.56
C GLU A 147 11.30 5.36 -15.52
N GLU A 148 11.53 5.99 -16.65
CA GLU A 148 12.18 7.31 -16.72
C GLU A 148 11.30 8.37 -16.05
N ALA A 149 10.03 8.43 -16.41
CA ALA A 149 9.08 9.36 -15.80
C ALA A 149 8.90 9.07 -14.31
N SER A 150 8.76 7.79 -13.93
CA SER A 150 8.58 7.36 -12.55
C SER A 150 9.79 7.72 -11.67
N TYR A 151 11.01 7.41 -12.13
CA TYR A 151 12.24 7.67 -11.37
C TYR A 151 12.48 9.16 -11.21
N SER A 152 12.31 9.95 -12.29
CA SER A 152 12.44 11.41 -12.24
C SER A 152 11.43 12.03 -11.26
N ALA A 153 10.18 11.57 -11.28
CA ALA A 153 9.14 12.06 -10.38
C ALA A 153 9.47 11.72 -8.92
N LEU A 154 9.85 10.46 -8.61
CA LEU A 154 10.14 10.05 -7.24
C LEU A 154 11.37 10.78 -6.67
N ARG A 155 12.45 10.91 -7.44
CA ARG A 155 13.64 11.67 -7.02
C ARG A 155 13.28 13.09 -6.60
N ARG A 156 12.41 13.75 -7.34
CA ARG A 156 11.99 15.13 -7.06
C ARG A 156 11.14 15.24 -5.81
N ILE A 157 10.14 14.34 -5.61
CA ILE A 157 9.19 14.46 -4.50
C ILE A 157 9.72 13.87 -3.20
N ALA A 158 10.62 12.88 -3.26
CA ALA A 158 11.19 12.22 -2.08
C ALA A 158 12.54 12.81 -1.64
N ALA A 159 13.06 13.85 -2.33
CA ALA A 159 14.35 14.44 -2.03
C ALA A 159 14.45 14.89 -0.55
N ASN A 160 15.42 14.32 0.17
CA ASN A 160 15.69 14.59 1.59
C ASN A 160 14.52 14.33 2.55
N ARG A 161 13.53 13.52 2.15
CA ARG A 161 12.37 13.20 2.97
C ARG A 161 12.48 11.82 3.60
N ARG A 162 11.75 11.65 4.69
CA ARG A 162 11.35 10.35 5.21
C ARG A 162 9.89 10.16 4.82
N ALA A 163 9.59 9.12 4.04
CA ALA A 163 8.26 8.96 3.48
C ALA A 163 7.76 7.52 3.50
N VAL A 164 6.43 7.38 3.59
CA VAL A 164 5.72 6.12 3.38
C VAL A 164 4.97 6.19 2.05
N ILE A 165 5.13 5.17 1.25
CA ILE A 165 4.57 5.04 -0.09
C ILE A 165 3.65 3.81 -0.12
N PRO A 166 2.39 3.92 -0.58
CA PRO A 166 1.59 2.75 -0.87
C PRO A 166 2.18 1.98 -2.04
N GLY A 167 2.28 0.65 -1.91
CA GLY A 167 2.70 -0.21 -3.01
C GLY A 167 1.58 -0.52 -3.99
N PHE A 168 1.86 -1.36 -4.99
CA PHE A 168 0.89 -2.07 -5.82
C PHE A 168 0.25 -1.26 -6.95
N TYR A 169 0.20 0.06 -6.95
CA TYR A 169 -0.49 0.85 -7.97
C TYR A 169 0.30 2.09 -8.42
N GLY A 170 -0.11 2.64 -9.53
CA GLY A 170 0.37 3.89 -10.09
C GLY A 170 -0.70 4.56 -10.96
N ILE A 171 -0.29 5.49 -11.80
CA ILE A 171 -1.18 6.26 -12.66
C ILE A 171 -0.87 6.00 -14.14
N ALA A 172 -1.91 5.74 -14.93
CA ALA A 172 -1.81 5.63 -16.38
C ALA A 172 -2.14 6.95 -17.08
N PRO A 173 -1.80 7.09 -18.35
CA PRO A 173 -2.24 8.23 -19.16
C PRO A 173 -3.76 8.41 -19.05
N GLY A 174 -4.20 9.68 -18.95
CA GLY A 174 -5.60 10.02 -18.71
C GLY A 174 -6.04 9.99 -17.26
N GLY A 175 -5.12 9.76 -16.31
CA GLY A 175 -5.39 9.86 -14.86
C GLY A 175 -6.04 8.63 -14.25
N ARG A 176 -6.11 7.51 -14.98
CA ARG A 176 -6.65 6.25 -14.47
C ARG A 176 -5.64 5.55 -13.56
N ILE A 177 -6.07 5.08 -12.40
CA ILE A 177 -5.26 4.20 -11.56
C ILE A 177 -5.14 2.83 -12.24
N LEU A 178 -3.93 2.28 -12.24
CA LEU A 178 -3.64 0.90 -12.62
C LEU A 178 -2.92 0.21 -11.48
N THR A 179 -3.25 -1.06 -11.27
CA THR A 179 -2.54 -1.93 -10.32
C THR A 179 -1.47 -2.75 -11.02
N LEU A 180 -0.39 -3.02 -10.30
CA LEU A 180 0.62 -3.99 -10.71
C LEU A 180 0.08 -5.41 -10.53
N THR A 181 0.65 -6.36 -11.21
CA THR A 181 0.32 -7.78 -11.03
C THR A 181 0.73 -8.27 -9.62
N ARG A 182 0.55 -9.58 -9.34
CA ARG A 182 0.94 -10.21 -8.07
C ARG A 182 2.36 -9.82 -7.66
N GLY A 183 2.56 -9.54 -6.36
CA GLY A 183 3.83 -9.04 -5.86
C GLY A 183 4.05 -7.54 -6.11
N GLY A 184 3.01 -6.81 -6.52
CA GLY A 184 3.13 -5.41 -6.93
C GLY A 184 3.75 -4.48 -5.89
N SER A 185 3.54 -4.72 -4.60
CA SER A 185 4.23 -3.92 -3.57
C SER A 185 5.74 -4.22 -3.49
N ASP A 186 6.16 -5.46 -3.80
CA ASP A 186 7.59 -5.80 -3.90
C ASP A 186 8.23 -5.10 -5.10
N VAL A 187 7.51 -5.09 -6.24
CA VAL A 187 7.93 -4.36 -7.44
C VAL A 187 8.00 -2.86 -7.16
N THR A 188 6.99 -2.29 -6.50
CA THR A 188 7.00 -0.87 -6.09
C THR A 188 8.22 -0.55 -5.23
N GLY A 189 8.56 -1.42 -4.28
CA GLY A 189 9.74 -1.24 -3.42
C GLY A 189 11.05 -1.29 -4.20
N ALA A 190 11.18 -2.23 -5.13
CA ALA A 190 12.35 -2.33 -6.00
C ALA A 190 12.52 -1.11 -6.92
N LEU A 191 11.41 -0.65 -7.53
CA LEU A 191 11.40 0.56 -8.35
C LEU A 191 11.76 1.81 -7.55
N ALA A 192 11.23 1.94 -6.32
CA ALA A 192 11.57 3.06 -5.44
C ALA A 192 13.06 3.03 -5.05
N ALA A 193 13.61 1.84 -4.78
CA ALA A 193 15.03 1.69 -4.48
C ALA A 193 15.91 2.07 -5.68
N ALA A 194 15.57 1.60 -6.88
CA ALA A 194 16.27 1.93 -8.11
C ALA A 194 16.16 3.43 -8.44
N ALA A 195 14.95 4.01 -8.32
CA ALA A 195 14.72 5.43 -8.59
C ALA A 195 15.57 6.35 -7.71
N LEU A 196 15.80 5.97 -6.45
CA LEU A 196 16.49 6.79 -5.46
C LEU A 196 17.97 6.42 -5.29
N ASP A 197 18.50 5.52 -6.12
CA ASP A 197 19.85 4.97 -6.00
C ASP A 197 20.15 4.51 -4.56
N ALA A 198 19.20 3.76 -3.98
CA ALA A 198 19.29 3.30 -2.60
C ALA A 198 20.43 2.30 -2.41
N ASP A 199 21.17 2.43 -1.32
CA ASP A 199 22.27 1.52 -0.98
C ASP A 199 21.76 0.09 -0.68
N VAL A 200 20.54 -0.02 -0.14
CA VAL A 200 19.91 -1.30 0.23
C VAL A 200 18.41 -1.26 0.02
N TYR A 201 17.87 -2.31 -0.58
CA TYR A 201 16.45 -2.63 -0.56
C TYR A 201 16.19 -3.77 0.44
N GLU A 202 15.39 -3.51 1.46
CA GLU A 202 14.97 -4.48 2.46
C GLU A 202 13.54 -4.94 2.19
N ASN A 203 13.31 -6.22 1.97
CA ASN A 203 11.97 -6.79 1.86
C ASN A 203 11.63 -7.58 3.15
N TRP A 204 10.83 -6.97 4.02
CA TRP A 204 10.36 -7.55 5.26
C TRP A 204 9.10 -8.38 5.02
N THR A 205 9.20 -9.68 5.23
CA THR A 205 8.15 -10.66 4.99
C THR A 205 8.13 -11.70 6.12
N ASP A 206 7.12 -12.54 6.16
CA ASP A 206 6.93 -13.62 7.11
C ASP A 206 7.73 -14.90 6.79
N VAL A 207 8.53 -14.88 5.72
CA VAL A 207 9.45 -15.95 5.36
C VAL A 207 10.89 -15.46 5.34
N SER A 208 11.86 -16.38 5.62
CA SER A 208 13.27 -16.05 5.68
C SER A 208 13.92 -16.07 4.30
N GLY A 209 13.75 -14.98 3.55
CA GLY A 209 14.42 -14.77 2.26
C GLY A 209 13.53 -14.92 1.03
N ILE A 210 14.14 -14.76 -0.15
CA ILE A 210 13.48 -14.98 -1.44
C ILE A 210 13.64 -16.45 -1.79
N LEU A 211 12.54 -17.16 -1.87
CA LEU A 211 12.53 -18.59 -2.20
C LEU A 211 12.31 -18.78 -3.70
N MET A 212 13.03 -19.73 -4.29
CA MET A 212 12.90 -20.08 -5.72
C MET A 212 11.62 -20.90 -6.00
N ALA A 213 10.98 -21.42 -4.94
CA ALA A 213 9.74 -22.17 -5.00
C ALA A 213 8.89 -21.89 -3.76
N ASP A 214 7.60 -22.28 -3.80
CA ASP A 214 6.70 -22.17 -2.65
C ASP A 214 7.25 -23.04 -1.49
N PRO A 215 7.51 -22.44 -0.31
CA PRO A 215 8.06 -23.16 0.85
C PRO A 215 7.18 -24.30 1.38
N ARG A 216 5.94 -24.40 0.89
CA ARG A 216 5.01 -25.50 1.21
C ARG A 216 5.19 -26.72 0.28
N ILE A 217 5.99 -26.58 -0.77
CA ILE A 217 6.23 -27.59 -1.81
C ILE A 217 7.65 -28.18 -1.73
N VAL A 218 8.57 -27.44 -1.07
CA VAL A 218 9.99 -27.82 -0.94
C VAL A 218 10.35 -28.11 0.50
#